data_eea770ff008f5f2e7d69e5258b582a3f
#
_entry.id   eea770ff008f5f2e7d69e5258b582a3f
#
_cell.length_a   1.000
_cell.length_b   1.000
_cell.length_c   1.000
_cell.angle_alpha   90.00
_cell.angle_beta   90.00
_cell.angle_gamma   90.00
#
_symmetry.space_group_name_H-M   'P 1'
#
loop_
_entity.id
_entity.type
_entity.pdbx_description
1 polymer ?
#
loop_
_entity_poly.entity_id
_entity_poly.type
_entity_poly.pdbx_seq_one_letter_code
_entity_poly.pdbx_strand_id
1 'polypeptide(L)'
;MPYMLISTQIRLENGPTNVGDEHSDPQVMTYLGARKTTVLGNNFSEYYVDDPPRLVLDKLEKIGFRLLSMTGVGQTLVWCLHRQM
;
A
#
# COMPACT_ATOMS: atom_id res chain seq x y z
N MET A 1 -5.19 12.51 -2.89
CA MET A 1 -4.75 12.38 -1.48
C MET A 1 -3.24 12.34 -1.44
N PRO A 2 -2.61 13.22 -0.67
CA PRO A 2 -1.15 13.28 -0.68
C PRO A 2 -0.46 12.14 0.07
N TYR A 3 -1.15 11.49 1.01
CA TYR A 3 -0.53 10.42 1.79
C TYR A 3 -1.02 9.06 1.37
N MET A 4 -0.12 8.08 1.48
CA MET A 4 -0.43 6.70 1.18
C MET A 4 0.29 5.81 2.17
N LEU A 5 -0.43 4.82 2.70
CA LEU A 5 0.13 3.85 3.64
C LEU A 5 0.20 2.49 2.97
N ILE A 6 1.39 1.93 2.98
CA ILE A 6 1.65 0.59 2.46
C ILE A 6 1.99 -0.30 3.63
N SER A 7 1.46 -1.48 3.69
CA SER A 7 1.77 -2.40 4.79
C SER A 7 1.88 -3.83 4.32
N THR A 8 2.68 -4.60 5.05
CA THR A 8 2.79 -6.03 4.84
C THR A 8 2.99 -6.71 6.19
N GLN A 9 2.68 -7.99 6.24
CA GLN A 9 2.87 -8.80 7.43
C GLN A 9 4.02 -9.77 7.22
N ILE A 10 4.83 -9.93 8.24
CA ILE A 10 5.81 -11.00 8.41
C ILE A 10 7.07 -10.83 7.57
N ARG A 11 6.98 -10.75 6.24
CA ARG A 11 8.16 -10.81 5.38
C ARG A 11 8.20 -9.66 4.40
N LEU A 12 9.40 -9.12 4.20
CA LEU A 12 9.64 -8.01 3.28
C LEU A 12 9.80 -8.45 1.83
N GLU A 13 10.22 -9.68 1.63
CA GLU A 13 10.55 -10.18 0.29
C GLU A 13 9.36 -10.79 -0.44
N ASN A 14 8.25 -10.96 0.24
CA ASN A 14 7.06 -11.57 -0.33
C ASN A 14 5.83 -10.71 -0.12
N GLY A 15 4.91 -10.76 -1.08
CA GLY A 15 3.57 -10.23 -0.90
C GLY A 15 2.69 -11.22 -0.13
N PRO A 16 1.40 -10.93 0.01
CA PRO A 16 0.75 -9.75 -0.53
C PRO A 16 1.05 -8.48 0.26
N THR A 17 0.95 -7.36 -0.41
CA THR A 17 1.16 -6.05 0.20
C THR A 17 -0.15 -5.28 0.15
N ASN A 18 -0.55 -4.71 1.30
CA ASN A 18 -1.71 -3.84 1.37
C ASN A 18 -1.30 -2.45 0.88
N VAL A 19 -1.99 -1.94 -0.13
CA VAL A 19 -1.62 -0.68 -0.76
C VAL A 19 -2.65 0.42 -0.56
N GLY A 20 -3.75 0.16 0.09
CA GLY A 20 -4.72 1.20 0.34
C GLY A 20 -6.04 0.69 0.88
N ASP A 21 -6.96 1.61 1.09
CA ASP A 21 -8.31 1.34 1.57
C ASP A 21 -9.33 1.91 0.58
N GLU A 22 -10.60 1.91 0.98
CA GLU A 22 -11.68 2.37 0.10
C GLU A 22 -11.58 3.87 -0.26
N HIS A 23 -10.78 4.63 0.48
CA HIS A 23 -10.59 6.06 0.23
C HIS A 23 -9.34 6.37 -0.59
N SER A 24 -8.60 5.35 -1.00
CA SER A 24 -7.39 5.52 -1.79
C SER A 24 -7.72 5.95 -3.22
N ASP A 25 -6.78 6.63 -3.86
CA ASP A 25 -6.93 7.11 -5.23
C ASP A 25 -7.09 5.92 -6.19
N PRO A 26 -8.24 5.79 -6.88
CA PRO A 26 -8.45 4.67 -7.78
C PRO A 26 -7.45 4.59 -8.92
N GLN A 27 -6.93 5.73 -9.39
CA GLN A 27 -5.95 5.75 -10.46
C GLN A 27 -4.63 5.12 -10.02
N VAL A 28 -4.21 5.40 -8.78
CA VAL A 28 -3.01 4.80 -8.22
C VAL A 28 -3.22 3.30 -8.01
N MET A 29 -4.38 2.91 -7.52
CA MET A 29 -4.68 1.49 -7.33
C MET A 29 -4.64 0.74 -8.65
N THR A 30 -5.20 1.32 -9.71
CA THR A 30 -5.15 0.72 -11.05
C THR A 30 -3.71 0.61 -11.56
N TYR A 31 -2.93 1.65 -11.36
CA TYR A 31 -1.52 1.66 -11.75
C TYR A 31 -0.74 0.51 -11.09
N LEU A 32 -1.01 0.27 -9.82
CA LEU A 32 -0.34 -0.80 -9.07
C LEU A 32 -0.86 -2.19 -9.41
N GLY A 33 -1.99 -2.28 -10.09
CA GLY A 33 -2.64 -3.55 -10.35
C GLY A 33 -3.30 -4.13 -9.12
N ALA A 34 -3.75 -3.27 -8.22
CA ALA A 34 -4.30 -3.70 -6.94
C ALA A 34 -5.70 -4.27 -7.08
N ARG A 35 -6.00 -5.26 -6.26
CA ARG A 35 -7.31 -5.87 -6.18
C ARG A 35 -8.00 -5.40 -4.91
N LYS A 36 -9.27 -5.01 -5.05
CA LYS A 36 -10.08 -4.57 -3.92
C LYS A 36 -10.72 -5.78 -3.24
N THR A 37 -10.55 -5.87 -1.94
CA THR A 37 -11.21 -6.91 -1.14
C THR A 37 -12.01 -6.27 -0.03
N THR A 38 -13.15 -6.87 0.30
CA THR A 38 -13.98 -6.43 1.41
C THR A 38 -13.95 -7.54 2.46
N VAL A 39 -13.57 -7.17 3.68
CA VAL A 39 -13.51 -8.13 4.77
C VAL A 39 -14.92 -8.43 5.25
N LEU A 40 -15.26 -9.72 5.31
CA LEU A 40 -16.58 -10.15 5.74
C LEU A 40 -16.80 -9.72 7.18
N GLY A 41 -17.96 -9.08 7.44
CA GLY A 41 -18.30 -8.59 8.76
C GLY A 41 -17.80 -7.19 9.07
N ASN A 42 -16.96 -6.62 8.21
CA ASN A 42 -16.49 -5.25 8.31
C ASN A 42 -17.02 -4.46 7.14
N ASN A 43 -17.28 -3.18 7.35
CA ASN A 43 -17.81 -2.30 6.32
C ASN A 43 -16.72 -1.50 5.62
N PHE A 44 -15.54 -2.06 5.49
CA PHE A 44 -14.47 -1.39 4.78
C PHE A 44 -13.79 -2.33 3.80
N SER A 45 -13.18 -1.72 2.79
CA SER A 45 -12.47 -2.44 1.74
C SER A 45 -11.00 -2.07 1.77
N GLU A 46 -10.17 -2.99 1.33
CA GLU A 46 -8.74 -2.79 1.24
C GLU A 46 -8.26 -3.20 -0.15
N TYR A 47 -7.15 -2.61 -0.58
CA TYR A 47 -6.51 -2.96 -1.83
C TYR A 47 -5.22 -3.73 -1.56
N TYR A 48 -5.03 -4.81 -2.29
CA TYR A 48 -3.86 -5.68 -2.17
C TYR A 48 -3.21 -5.90 -3.51
N VAL A 49 -1.89 -6.05 -3.50
CA VAL A 49 -1.14 -6.54 -4.65
C VAL A 49 -0.34 -7.76 -4.23
N ASP A 50 -0.04 -8.62 -5.19
CA ASP A 50 0.77 -9.81 -4.92
C ASP A 50 2.26 -9.49 -4.85
N ASP A 51 2.66 -8.33 -5.31
CA ASP A 51 4.06 -7.91 -5.33
C ASP A 51 4.61 -7.69 -3.92
N PRO A 52 5.90 -7.94 -3.71
CA PRO A 52 6.52 -7.59 -2.43
C PRO A 52 6.59 -6.07 -2.25
N PRO A 53 6.72 -5.60 -0.99
CA PRO A 53 6.70 -4.16 -0.73
C PRO A 53 7.76 -3.38 -1.50
N ARG A 54 8.94 -3.94 -1.71
CA ARG A 54 10.00 -3.24 -2.43
C ARG A 54 9.56 -2.85 -3.84
N LEU A 55 8.88 -3.75 -4.56
CA LEU A 55 8.41 -3.45 -5.91
C LEU A 55 7.30 -2.41 -5.88
N VAL A 56 6.43 -2.46 -4.86
CA VAL A 56 5.38 -1.46 -4.69
C VAL A 56 5.99 -0.08 -4.47
N LEU A 57 6.99 0.00 -3.59
CA LEU A 57 7.66 1.27 -3.32
C LEU A 57 8.36 1.82 -4.56
N ASP A 58 9.00 0.95 -5.34
CA ASP A 58 9.67 1.36 -6.58
C ASP A 58 8.66 1.92 -7.58
N LYS A 59 7.50 1.28 -7.72
CA LYS A 59 6.46 1.74 -8.63
C LYS A 59 5.92 3.10 -8.20
N LEU A 60 5.73 3.29 -6.89
CA LEU A 60 5.19 4.54 -6.37
C LEU A 60 6.19 5.68 -6.51
N GLU A 61 7.47 5.42 -6.36
CA GLU A 61 8.49 6.44 -6.57
C GLU A 61 8.45 6.98 -8.01
N LYS A 62 8.19 6.11 -8.98
CA LYS A 62 8.12 6.50 -10.39
C LYS A 62 7.01 7.50 -10.67
N ILE A 63 5.97 7.52 -9.87
CA ILE A 63 4.85 8.46 -10.05
C ILE A 63 4.85 9.57 -9.01
N GLY A 64 5.97 9.78 -8.33
CA GLY A 64 6.19 10.96 -7.50
C GLY A 64 5.98 10.79 -6.02
N PHE A 65 5.72 9.59 -5.54
CA PHE A 65 5.62 9.35 -4.10
C PHE A 65 7.01 9.28 -3.47
N ARG A 66 7.11 9.79 -2.27
CA ARG A 66 8.36 9.77 -1.50
C ARG A 66 8.10 9.09 -0.17
N LEU A 67 9.01 8.24 0.24
CA LEU A 67 8.93 7.58 1.54
C LEU A 67 9.28 8.58 2.64
N LEU A 68 8.36 8.75 3.58
CA LEU A 68 8.57 9.63 4.73
C LEU A 68 9.06 8.86 5.95
N SER A 69 8.47 7.69 6.20
CA SER A 69 8.81 6.92 7.38
C SER A 69 8.39 5.48 7.21
N MET A 70 8.96 4.63 8.05
CA MET A 70 8.63 3.23 8.14
C MET A 70 8.55 2.87 9.62
N THR A 71 7.55 2.09 9.99
CA THR A 71 7.41 1.63 11.36
C THR A 71 6.98 0.18 11.38
N GLY A 72 7.27 -0.50 12.48
CA GLY A 72 6.86 -1.88 12.68
C GLY A 72 6.07 -2.01 13.96
N VAL A 73 4.95 -2.75 13.89
CA VAL A 73 4.11 -3.06 15.04
C VAL A 73 3.86 -4.55 15.02
N GLY A 74 4.47 -5.27 15.95
CA GLY A 74 4.38 -6.73 15.96
C GLY A 74 4.96 -7.30 14.67
N GLN A 75 4.13 -8.04 13.93
CA GLN A 75 4.52 -8.65 12.66
C GLN A 75 4.16 -7.79 11.45
N THR A 76 3.63 -6.58 11.68
CA THR A 76 3.19 -5.70 10.62
C THR A 76 4.21 -4.59 10.40
N LEU A 77 4.57 -4.36 9.15
CA LEU A 77 5.42 -3.26 8.75
C LEU A 77 4.60 -2.28 7.93
N VAL A 78 4.74 -0.99 8.24
CA VAL A 78 3.97 0.07 7.59
C VAL A 78 4.92 1.12 7.05
N TRP A 79 4.72 1.51 5.80
CA TRP A 79 5.45 2.60 5.15
C TRP A 79 4.48 3.74 4.87
N CYS A 80 4.89 4.94 5.23
CA CYS A 80 4.12 6.15 4.95
C CYS A 80 4.78 6.91 3.82
N LEU A 81 4.02 7.17 2.76
CA LEU A 81 4.50 7.88 1.58
C LEU A 81 3.68 9.12 1.35
N HIS A 82 4.27 10.08 0.66
CA HIS A 82 3.63 11.34 0.35
C HIS A 82 3.96 11.74 -1.08
N ARG A 83 2.96 12.21 -1.81
CA ARG A 83 3.15 12.77 -3.14
C ARG A 83 2.75 14.22 -3.12
N GLN A 84 3.68 15.07 -3.50
CA GLN A 84 3.43 16.49 -3.61
C GLN A 84 2.78 16.76 -4.97
N MET A 85 1.64 17.40 -4.92
CA MET A 85 0.87 17.70 -6.12
C MET A 85 1.17 19.10 -6.60
#